data_88d8b3e04b9ebd9f12a5a37d29f96d19
#
_entry.id   88d8b3e04b9ebd9f12a5a37d29f96d19
#
_cell.length_a   1.000
_cell.length_b   1.000
_cell.length_c   1.000
_cell.angle_alpha   90.00
_cell.angle_beta   90.00
_cell.angle_gamma   90.00
#
_symmetry.space_group_name_H-M   'P 1'
#
loop_
_entity.id
_entity.type
_entity.pdbx_description
1 polymer ?
#
loop_
_entity_poly.entity_id
_entity_poly.type
_entity_poly.pdbx_seq_one_letter_code
_entity_poly.pdbx_strand_id
1 'polypeptide(L)'
;MRVALLGLFAAFFLAGGLAGTPAHAQGSAIQKKFATLYQAAAKEGEVIYYTDGRQDEAQRLSDYWKANFPAVNLRIVPKSSPALIAQIETERAAGQHRVDASHMSQPYVAAIWKQKGFYQPYKAASFERLRPDNADADGAFYTPDLYVLPAAYNTSVFKDKAQLPKSLKDFLDPKWKGKLVLADPEVSGNTLTFLMAMLATGRLDWGTLEGLAKQDILFVRGNPDSVRMVASGERALSPMISSFNIMTARLKGQPIDYYVLTEGSVVVQSLLGLMSDAPHPNAAKLLIEVMTSPEAESALSEGGVFWPAHPDAPPVSTLPKLADLHPVSPPPPSPADVGNVQEFLKKFKTVFGRQ
;
A
#
# COMPACT_ATOMS: atom_id res chain seq x y z
N MET A 1 -72.20 27.63 -47.96
CA MET A 1 -71.98 27.26 -49.37
C MET A 1 -70.63 26.54 -49.51
N ARG A 2 -70.68 25.32 -50.12
CA ARG A 2 -69.53 24.41 -50.51
C ARG A 2 -68.77 23.81 -49.31
N VAL A 3 -68.94 22.57 -48.85
CA VAL A 3 -68.92 21.19 -49.40
C VAL A 3 -67.59 20.85 -50.10
N ALA A 4 -66.86 19.95 -49.53
CA ALA A 4 -66.18 18.78 -50.09
C ALA A 4 -65.24 18.17 -49.01
N LEU A 5 -65.53 17.02 -48.58
CA LEU A 5 -65.29 15.61 -49.02
C LEU A 5 -63.88 15.10 -48.67
N LEU A 6 -63.88 14.23 -47.69
CA LEU A 6 -63.31 12.86 -47.58
C LEU A 6 -61.94 12.58 -48.15
N GLY A 7 -61.15 11.96 -47.29
CA GLY A 7 -60.00 11.15 -47.63
C GLY A 7 -59.54 10.31 -46.43
N LEU A 8 -60.15 9.14 -46.25
CA LEU A 8 -59.76 8.11 -45.28
C LEU A 8 -58.53 7.36 -45.82
N PHE A 9 -57.41 7.46 -45.15
CA PHE A 9 -56.30 6.51 -45.37
C PHE A 9 -55.96 5.86 -44.02
N ALA A 10 -56.39 4.61 -43.92
CA ALA A 10 -55.98 3.73 -42.82
C ALA A 10 -54.58 3.18 -43.21
N ALA A 11 -53.57 3.63 -42.47
CA ALA A 11 -52.23 3.00 -42.49
C ALA A 11 -52.12 2.06 -41.28
N PHE A 12 -52.16 0.76 -41.59
CA PHE A 12 -51.79 -0.29 -40.64
C PHE A 12 -50.29 -0.22 -40.38
N PHE A 13 -49.87 0.28 -39.18
CA PHE A 13 -48.53 0.09 -38.69
C PHE A 13 -48.46 -1.25 -37.98
N LEU A 14 -47.85 -2.25 -38.61
CA LEU A 14 -47.32 -3.43 -37.96
C LEU A 14 -46.18 -2.97 -37.05
N ALA A 15 -46.42 -2.84 -35.75
CA ALA A 15 -45.39 -2.73 -34.74
C ALA A 15 -44.72 -4.11 -34.58
N GLY A 16 -43.66 -4.35 -35.33
CA GLY A 16 -42.73 -5.45 -35.08
C GLY A 16 -41.97 -5.16 -33.80
N GLY A 17 -42.44 -5.75 -32.70
CA GLY A 17 -41.69 -5.76 -31.44
C GLY A 17 -40.40 -6.53 -31.60
N LEU A 18 -39.29 -5.83 -31.82
CA LEU A 18 -37.94 -6.35 -31.54
C LEU A 18 -37.84 -6.47 -30.03
N ALA A 19 -38.18 -7.67 -29.52
CA ALA A 19 -37.76 -8.08 -28.20
C ALA A 19 -36.22 -8.10 -28.20
N GLY A 20 -35.61 -7.00 -27.82
CA GLY A 20 -34.19 -6.93 -27.50
C GLY A 20 -33.92 -7.94 -26.41
N THR A 21 -33.31 -9.07 -26.77
CA THR A 21 -32.66 -9.95 -25.81
C THR A 21 -31.74 -9.09 -24.92
N PRO A 22 -31.85 -9.17 -23.57
CA PRO A 22 -30.92 -8.45 -22.71
C PRO A 22 -29.51 -8.93 -23.11
N ALA A 23 -28.68 -8.01 -23.58
CA ALA A 23 -27.29 -8.27 -23.81
C ALA A 23 -26.75 -8.73 -22.44
N HIS A 24 -26.51 -10.02 -22.30
CA HIS A 24 -25.76 -10.57 -21.19
C HIS A 24 -24.41 -9.88 -21.27
N ALA A 25 -24.16 -8.94 -20.38
CA ALA A 25 -22.88 -8.28 -20.25
C ALA A 25 -21.83 -9.39 -20.13
N GLN A 26 -21.03 -9.55 -21.19
CA GLN A 26 -19.92 -10.51 -21.17
C GLN A 26 -19.01 -10.06 -20.05
N GLY A 27 -18.90 -10.89 -18.98
CA GLY A 27 -18.06 -10.59 -17.85
C GLY A 27 -16.65 -10.20 -18.28
N SER A 28 -16.02 -9.31 -17.50
CA SER A 28 -14.65 -8.83 -17.78
C SER A 28 -13.66 -10.00 -17.87
N ALA A 29 -12.48 -9.76 -18.47
CA ALA A 29 -11.45 -10.78 -18.61
C ALA A 29 -11.06 -11.38 -17.24
N ILE A 30 -10.92 -10.52 -16.20
CA ILE A 30 -10.59 -10.98 -14.83
C ILE A 30 -11.73 -11.77 -14.18
N GLN A 31 -12.98 -11.40 -14.46
CA GLN A 31 -14.14 -12.16 -13.98
C GLN A 31 -14.18 -13.56 -14.60
N LYS A 32 -13.86 -13.68 -15.88
CA LYS A 32 -13.77 -14.98 -16.59
C LYS A 32 -12.60 -15.82 -16.04
N LYS A 33 -11.45 -15.18 -15.78
CA LYS A 33 -10.26 -15.83 -15.21
C LYS A 33 -10.57 -16.51 -13.88
N PHE A 34 -11.39 -15.88 -13.01
CA PHE A 34 -11.75 -16.40 -11.70
C PHE A 34 -13.22 -16.85 -11.60
N ALA A 35 -13.85 -17.27 -12.71
CA ALA A 35 -15.29 -17.52 -12.78
C ALA A 35 -15.82 -18.50 -11.71
N THR A 36 -15.14 -19.62 -11.51
CA THR A 36 -15.55 -20.65 -10.53
C THR A 36 -15.50 -20.08 -9.11
N LEU A 37 -14.43 -19.37 -8.77
CA LEU A 37 -14.27 -18.77 -7.44
C LEU A 37 -15.27 -17.62 -7.25
N TYR A 38 -15.52 -16.81 -8.29
CA TYR A 38 -16.53 -15.77 -8.24
C TYR A 38 -17.94 -16.31 -8.01
N GLN A 39 -18.30 -17.44 -8.64
CA GLN A 39 -19.59 -18.08 -8.37
C GLN A 39 -19.72 -18.58 -6.93
N ALA A 40 -18.63 -19.07 -6.34
CA ALA A 40 -18.62 -19.48 -4.94
C ALA A 40 -18.72 -18.25 -4.01
N ALA A 41 -17.95 -17.20 -4.26
CA ALA A 41 -17.97 -15.95 -3.53
C ALA A 41 -19.34 -15.23 -3.62
N ALA A 42 -20.01 -15.29 -4.78
CA ALA A 42 -21.35 -14.73 -4.97
C ALA A 42 -22.42 -15.39 -4.09
N LYS A 43 -22.23 -16.67 -3.71
CA LYS A 43 -23.13 -17.36 -2.74
C LYS A 43 -22.91 -16.87 -1.31
N GLU A 44 -21.69 -16.39 -0.99
CA GLU A 44 -21.36 -15.79 0.29
C GLU A 44 -21.83 -14.32 0.37
N GLY A 45 -21.90 -13.62 -0.78
CA GLY A 45 -22.54 -12.33 -0.96
C GLY A 45 -21.69 -11.13 -0.56
N GLU A 46 -20.70 -11.28 0.32
CA GLU A 46 -19.82 -10.18 0.72
C GLU A 46 -18.38 -10.66 1.02
N VAL A 47 -17.46 -9.69 1.08
CA VAL A 47 -16.13 -9.85 1.65
C VAL A 47 -15.81 -8.66 2.54
N ILE A 48 -15.32 -8.92 3.75
CA ILE A 48 -14.97 -7.89 4.75
C ILE A 48 -13.45 -7.77 4.80
N TYR A 49 -12.96 -6.63 4.32
CA TYR A 49 -11.56 -6.34 4.15
C TYR A 49 -11.11 -5.23 5.10
N TYR A 50 -10.23 -5.58 6.04
CA TYR A 50 -9.62 -4.62 6.97
C TYR A 50 -8.26 -4.19 6.42
N THR A 51 -8.04 -2.86 6.33
CA THR A 51 -6.81 -2.32 5.72
C THR A 51 -6.30 -1.08 6.44
N ASP A 52 -4.98 -0.91 6.48
CA ASP A 52 -4.34 0.36 6.83
C ASP A 52 -4.03 1.22 5.59
N GLY A 53 -4.49 0.76 4.42
CA GLY A 53 -4.42 1.50 3.16
C GLY A 53 -5.16 2.83 3.19
N ARG A 54 -4.82 3.66 2.24
CA ARG A 54 -5.37 5.02 2.11
C ARG A 54 -6.80 5.00 1.57
N GLN A 55 -7.54 6.07 1.84
CA GLN A 55 -8.92 6.20 1.36
C GLN A 55 -9.01 6.19 -0.18
N ASP A 56 -8.05 6.79 -0.90
CA ASP A 56 -8.03 6.80 -2.36
C ASP A 56 -7.74 5.41 -2.96
N GLU A 57 -6.93 4.58 -2.29
CA GLU A 57 -6.71 3.18 -2.66
C GLU A 57 -7.97 2.34 -2.42
N ALA A 58 -8.57 2.49 -1.24
CA ALA A 58 -9.83 1.84 -0.92
C ALA A 58 -10.92 2.18 -1.95
N GLN A 59 -10.96 3.45 -2.41
CA GLN A 59 -11.91 3.87 -3.43
C GLN A 59 -11.61 3.21 -4.78
N ARG A 60 -10.34 3.21 -5.25
CA ARG A 60 -9.96 2.53 -6.50
C ARG A 60 -10.29 1.04 -6.47
N LEU A 61 -9.96 0.37 -5.37
CA LEU A 61 -10.30 -1.04 -5.19
C LEU A 61 -11.82 -1.27 -5.20
N SER A 62 -12.59 -0.41 -4.51
CA SER A 62 -14.06 -0.49 -4.50
C SER A 62 -14.65 -0.32 -5.90
N ASP A 63 -14.15 0.64 -6.68
CA ASP A 63 -14.64 0.91 -8.04
C ASP A 63 -14.27 -0.24 -8.99
N TYR A 64 -13.01 -0.72 -8.91
CA TYR A 64 -12.56 -1.89 -9.67
C TYR A 64 -13.37 -3.14 -9.34
N TRP A 65 -13.62 -3.37 -8.04
CA TRP A 65 -14.39 -4.52 -7.58
C TRP A 65 -15.84 -4.49 -8.07
N LYS A 66 -16.52 -3.36 -7.91
CA LYS A 66 -17.91 -3.18 -8.39
C LYS A 66 -18.05 -3.39 -9.90
N ALA A 67 -17.07 -2.93 -10.66
CA ALA A 67 -17.07 -3.10 -12.11
C ALA A 67 -16.89 -4.56 -12.54
N ASN A 68 -16.12 -5.36 -11.77
CA ASN A 68 -15.75 -6.71 -12.17
C ASN A 68 -16.50 -7.81 -11.39
N PHE A 69 -16.91 -7.57 -10.16
CA PHE A 69 -17.49 -8.58 -9.25
C PHE A 69 -18.76 -8.08 -8.55
N PRO A 70 -19.77 -7.56 -9.28
CA PRO A 70 -20.94 -6.88 -8.69
C PRO A 70 -21.83 -7.76 -7.81
N ALA A 71 -21.75 -9.10 -7.90
CA ALA A 71 -22.52 -10.01 -7.06
C ALA A 71 -21.89 -10.24 -5.65
N VAL A 72 -20.72 -9.67 -5.39
CA VAL A 72 -20.05 -9.78 -4.08
C VAL A 72 -19.82 -8.37 -3.53
N ASN A 73 -20.43 -8.01 -2.42
CA ASN A 73 -20.24 -6.73 -1.77
C ASN A 73 -18.85 -6.65 -1.12
N LEU A 74 -17.99 -5.73 -1.56
CA LEU A 74 -16.71 -5.48 -0.90
C LEU A 74 -16.89 -4.42 0.19
N ARG A 75 -16.80 -4.84 1.45
CA ARG A 75 -16.82 -3.95 2.61
C ARG A 75 -15.41 -3.66 3.10
N ILE A 76 -14.91 -2.48 2.77
CA ILE A 76 -13.58 -2.04 3.21
C ILE A 76 -13.70 -1.29 4.53
N VAL A 77 -12.86 -1.65 5.51
CA VAL A 77 -12.77 -1.03 6.83
C VAL A 77 -11.37 -0.44 7.01
N PRO A 78 -11.17 0.84 6.66
CA PRO A 78 -9.87 1.49 6.80
C PRO A 78 -9.62 1.92 8.24
N LYS A 79 -8.40 1.64 8.75
CA LYS A 79 -7.91 2.07 10.07
C LYS A 79 -6.41 2.25 10.05
N SER A 80 -5.87 2.97 11.04
CA SER A 80 -4.41 2.95 11.24
C SER A 80 -3.95 1.55 11.65
N SER A 81 -2.72 1.14 11.27
CA SER A 81 -2.20 -0.20 11.58
C SER A 81 -2.35 -0.59 13.06
N PRO A 82 -2.00 0.26 14.05
CA PRO A 82 -2.18 -0.11 15.45
C PRO A 82 -3.66 -0.35 15.84
N ALA A 83 -4.58 0.47 15.33
CA ALA A 83 -6.00 0.33 15.61
C ALA A 83 -6.60 -0.91 14.93
N LEU A 84 -6.14 -1.25 13.72
CA LEU A 84 -6.54 -2.45 12.98
C LEU A 84 -6.07 -3.71 13.70
N ILE A 85 -4.80 -3.75 14.12
CA ILE A 85 -4.22 -4.87 14.88
C ILE A 85 -4.99 -5.09 16.18
N ALA A 86 -5.16 -4.04 16.98
CA ALA A 86 -5.88 -4.12 18.26
C ALA A 86 -7.33 -4.59 18.07
N GLN A 87 -8.00 -4.14 17.01
CA GLN A 87 -9.37 -4.55 16.71
C GLN A 87 -9.43 -6.05 16.38
N ILE A 88 -8.61 -6.53 15.44
CA ILE A 88 -8.61 -7.95 15.03
C ILE A 88 -8.27 -8.84 16.22
N GLU A 89 -7.26 -8.50 17.00
CA GLU A 89 -6.88 -9.29 18.18
C GLU A 89 -7.98 -9.30 19.25
N THR A 90 -8.66 -8.17 19.47
CA THR A 90 -9.80 -8.08 20.41
C THR A 90 -11.00 -8.87 19.93
N GLU A 91 -11.37 -8.75 18.65
CA GLU A 91 -12.48 -9.51 18.06
C GLU A 91 -12.24 -11.01 18.17
N ARG A 92 -11.04 -11.48 17.83
CA ARG A 92 -10.65 -12.89 17.93
C ARG A 92 -10.65 -13.39 19.38
N ALA A 93 -10.10 -12.62 20.30
CA ALA A 93 -10.11 -12.98 21.74
C ALA A 93 -11.52 -13.10 22.30
N ALA A 94 -12.48 -12.35 21.73
CA ALA A 94 -13.91 -12.43 22.07
C ALA A 94 -14.67 -13.53 21.28
N GLY A 95 -13.97 -14.34 20.46
CA GLY A 95 -14.60 -15.36 19.59
C GLY A 95 -15.44 -14.74 18.45
N GLN A 96 -15.18 -13.49 18.10
CA GLN A 96 -15.88 -12.77 17.03
C GLN A 96 -14.99 -12.76 15.77
N HIS A 97 -15.42 -13.51 14.78
CA HIS A 97 -14.71 -13.65 13.51
C HIS A 97 -15.42 -12.77 12.46
N ARG A 98 -14.96 -11.52 12.32
CA ARG A 98 -15.64 -10.50 11.51
C ARG A 98 -14.89 -10.11 10.24
N VAL A 99 -13.61 -10.45 10.15
CA VAL A 99 -12.76 -10.07 9.05
C VAL A 99 -12.41 -11.25 8.18
N ASP A 100 -12.53 -11.10 6.86
CA ASP A 100 -12.20 -12.13 5.88
C ASP A 100 -10.75 -12.04 5.42
N ALA A 101 -10.27 -10.82 5.18
CA ALA A 101 -8.88 -10.57 4.80
C ALA A 101 -8.35 -9.30 5.46
N SER A 102 -7.09 -9.34 5.88
CA SER A 102 -6.40 -8.17 6.45
C SER A 102 -5.24 -7.76 5.56
N HIS A 103 -5.04 -6.43 5.42
CA HIS A 103 -3.93 -5.84 4.68
C HIS A 103 -3.28 -4.75 5.52
N MET A 104 -1.99 -4.92 5.86
CA MET A 104 -1.30 -4.01 6.76
C MET A 104 0.19 -3.88 6.47
N SER A 105 0.74 -2.70 6.76
CA SER A 105 2.15 -2.36 6.59
C SER A 105 3.00 -2.70 7.82
N GLN A 106 2.72 -3.83 8.49
CA GLN A 106 3.42 -4.29 9.69
C GLN A 106 3.91 -5.73 9.53
N PRO A 107 5.02 -5.96 8.80
CA PRO A 107 5.48 -7.31 8.45
C PRO A 107 5.71 -8.23 9.67
N TYR A 108 6.26 -7.70 10.77
CA TYR A 108 6.50 -8.48 11.98
C TYR A 108 5.20 -8.96 12.65
N VAL A 109 4.11 -8.18 12.57
CA VAL A 109 2.79 -8.59 13.07
C VAL A 109 2.24 -9.73 12.22
N ALA A 110 2.39 -9.66 10.90
CA ALA A 110 1.98 -10.73 10.01
C ALA A 110 2.71 -12.04 10.32
N ALA A 111 4.03 -11.98 10.62
CA ALA A 111 4.79 -13.16 11.03
C ALA A 111 4.26 -13.76 12.36
N ILE A 112 3.94 -12.92 13.35
CA ILE A 112 3.34 -13.35 14.61
C ILE A 112 1.96 -13.98 14.37
N TRP A 113 1.13 -13.36 13.55
CA TRP A 113 -0.20 -13.85 13.26
C TRP A 113 -0.17 -15.18 12.48
N LYS A 114 0.80 -15.34 11.58
CA LYS A 114 1.07 -16.63 10.95
C LYS A 114 1.38 -17.70 12.01
N GLN A 115 2.31 -17.42 12.93
CA GLN A 115 2.67 -18.36 14.01
C GLN A 115 1.49 -18.69 14.94
N LYS A 116 0.62 -17.72 15.22
CA LYS A 116 -0.60 -17.89 16.01
C LYS A 116 -1.74 -18.57 15.25
N GLY A 117 -1.56 -18.90 13.97
CA GLY A 117 -2.60 -19.50 13.13
C GLY A 117 -3.76 -18.56 12.80
N PHE A 118 -3.51 -17.23 12.77
CA PHE A 118 -4.54 -16.26 12.39
C PHE A 118 -4.77 -16.22 10.88
N TYR A 119 -3.78 -16.61 10.08
CA TYR A 119 -3.91 -16.72 8.65
C TYR A 119 -4.15 -18.16 8.21
N GLN A 120 -5.01 -18.31 7.21
CA GLN A 120 -5.18 -19.56 6.47
C GLN A 120 -4.23 -19.53 5.27
N PRO A 121 -3.26 -20.44 5.15
CA PRO A 121 -2.45 -20.56 3.95
C PRO A 121 -3.34 -20.81 2.72
N TYR A 122 -3.11 -20.02 1.69
CA TYR A 122 -3.79 -20.14 0.40
C TYR A 122 -2.83 -19.75 -0.72
N LYS A 123 -2.49 -20.69 -1.59
CA LYS A 123 -1.64 -20.41 -2.76
C LYS A 123 -2.50 -19.88 -3.89
N ALA A 124 -2.40 -18.56 -4.13
CA ALA A 124 -3.07 -17.91 -5.24
C ALA A 124 -2.51 -18.41 -6.59
N ALA A 125 -3.27 -18.26 -7.66
CA ALA A 125 -2.85 -18.68 -9.01
C ALA A 125 -1.53 -17.98 -9.48
N SER A 126 -1.26 -16.80 -8.95
CA SER A 126 -0.03 -16.03 -9.20
C SER A 126 1.17 -16.49 -8.36
N PHE A 127 0.99 -17.33 -7.35
CA PHE A 127 1.99 -17.64 -6.31
C PHE A 127 3.39 -17.97 -6.87
N GLU A 128 3.46 -18.89 -7.83
CA GLU A 128 4.74 -19.34 -8.42
C GLU A 128 5.39 -18.27 -9.32
N ARG A 129 4.68 -17.21 -9.66
CA ARG A 129 5.16 -16.10 -10.49
C ARG A 129 5.63 -14.92 -9.65
N LEU A 130 5.20 -14.83 -8.40
CA LEU A 130 5.61 -13.75 -7.51
C LEU A 130 7.08 -13.88 -7.12
N ARG A 131 7.68 -12.75 -6.81
CA ARG A 131 9.03 -12.74 -6.24
C ARG A 131 8.99 -13.37 -4.84
N PRO A 132 10.05 -14.10 -4.43
CA PRO A 132 10.07 -14.76 -3.12
C PRO A 132 9.88 -13.80 -1.93
N ASP A 133 10.20 -12.52 -2.09
CA ASP A 133 10.00 -11.49 -1.08
C ASP A 133 8.58 -10.88 -1.08
N ASN A 134 7.75 -11.21 -2.09
CA ASN A 134 6.38 -10.68 -2.22
C ASN A 134 5.29 -11.69 -1.82
N ALA A 135 5.66 -12.88 -1.38
CA ALA A 135 4.71 -13.87 -0.84
C ALA A 135 5.38 -14.68 0.27
N ASP A 136 4.61 -15.03 1.28
CA ASP A 136 5.05 -16.01 2.27
C ASP A 136 5.19 -17.40 1.63
N ALA A 137 6.20 -18.16 2.02
CA ALA A 137 6.52 -19.46 1.40
C ALA A 137 5.36 -20.47 1.43
N ASP A 138 4.48 -20.37 2.44
CA ASP A 138 3.30 -21.23 2.58
C ASP A 138 2.02 -20.57 2.01
N GLY A 139 2.09 -19.32 1.54
CA GLY A 139 0.96 -18.55 1.06
C GLY A 139 0.07 -17.99 2.18
N ALA A 140 0.63 -17.75 3.37
CA ALA A 140 -0.13 -17.16 4.48
C ALA A 140 -0.44 -15.67 4.24
N PHE A 141 0.44 -14.96 3.52
CA PHE A 141 0.24 -13.57 3.15
C PHE A 141 0.98 -13.21 1.85
N TYR A 142 0.58 -12.11 1.24
CA TYR A 142 1.04 -11.59 -0.04
C TYR A 142 1.33 -10.10 0.04
N THR A 143 2.20 -9.61 -0.83
CA THR A 143 2.42 -8.18 -1.06
C THR A 143 1.81 -7.81 -2.40
N PRO A 144 0.64 -7.17 -2.46
CA PRO A 144 0.03 -6.77 -3.73
C PRO A 144 0.58 -5.46 -4.27
N ASP A 145 1.18 -4.64 -3.43
CA ASP A 145 1.74 -3.35 -3.79
C ASP A 145 2.98 -3.00 -2.99
N LEU A 146 3.80 -2.12 -3.54
CA LEU A 146 5.06 -1.69 -2.96
C LEU A 146 5.14 -0.17 -2.93
N TYR A 147 5.81 0.36 -1.92
CA TYR A 147 6.31 1.72 -1.91
C TYR A 147 7.73 1.76 -1.34
N VAL A 148 8.40 2.89 -1.47
CA VAL A 148 9.79 3.05 -1.03
C VAL A 148 9.94 4.21 -0.07
N LEU A 149 11.05 4.21 0.67
CA LEU A 149 11.40 5.21 1.67
C LEU A 149 12.66 5.96 1.21
N PRO A 150 12.56 6.85 0.20
CA PRO A 150 13.68 7.64 -0.28
C PRO A 150 13.93 8.86 0.61
N ALA A 151 15.07 9.51 0.44
CA ALA A 151 15.33 10.84 0.97
C ALA A 151 14.46 11.90 0.27
N ALA A 152 14.13 12.99 0.99
CA ALA A 152 13.29 14.06 0.48
C ALA A 152 13.92 15.43 0.69
N TYR A 153 13.57 16.38 -0.20
CA TYR A 153 14.08 17.73 -0.16
C TYR A 153 13.05 18.77 -0.63
N ASN A 154 13.20 20.00 -0.20
CA ASN A 154 12.41 21.13 -0.69
C ASN A 154 12.97 21.63 -2.03
N THR A 155 12.17 21.58 -3.09
CA THR A 155 12.57 22.00 -4.45
C THR A 155 12.68 23.52 -4.64
N SER A 156 12.13 24.31 -3.71
CA SER A 156 12.30 25.77 -3.72
C SER A 156 13.60 26.21 -3.07
N VAL A 157 14.09 25.45 -2.07
CA VAL A 157 15.33 25.71 -1.36
C VAL A 157 16.54 25.16 -2.15
N PHE A 158 16.44 23.93 -2.63
CA PHE A 158 17.49 23.24 -3.38
C PHE A 158 17.10 23.13 -4.85
N LYS A 159 17.60 24.06 -5.67
CA LYS A 159 17.35 24.06 -7.13
C LYS A 159 18.24 23.07 -7.88
N ASP A 160 19.41 22.77 -7.34
CA ASP A 160 20.38 21.83 -7.91
C ASP A 160 20.50 20.60 -6.98
N LYS A 161 20.16 19.43 -7.51
CA LYS A 161 20.28 18.15 -6.78
C LYS A 161 21.73 17.80 -6.43
N ALA A 162 22.72 18.37 -7.12
CA ALA A 162 24.14 18.15 -6.80
C ALA A 162 24.53 18.69 -5.42
N GLN A 163 23.73 19.62 -4.85
CA GLN A 163 23.94 20.17 -3.51
C GLN A 163 23.43 19.25 -2.39
N LEU A 164 22.60 18.26 -2.71
CA LEU A 164 21.99 17.38 -1.74
C LEU A 164 23.00 16.37 -1.16
N PRO A 165 22.78 15.90 0.08
CA PRO A 165 23.53 14.78 0.64
C PRO A 165 23.36 13.53 -0.25
N LYS A 166 24.44 12.84 -0.57
CA LYS A 166 24.42 11.66 -1.45
C LYS A 166 24.32 10.36 -0.67
N SER A 167 24.66 10.40 0.62
CA SER A 167 24.66 9.23 1.52
C SER A 167 24.09 9.63 2.89
N LEU A 168 23.75 8.63 3.73
CA LEU A 168 23.35 8.88 5.12
C LEU A 168 24.48 9.56 5.91
N LYS A 169 25.74 9.25 5.60
CA LYS A 169 26.90 9.90 6.25
C LYS A 169 27.08 11.36 5.85
N ASP A 170 26.66 11.75 4.67
CA ASP A 170 26.77 13.17 4.23
C ASP A 170 25.86 14.10 5.07
N PHE A 171 24.78 13.56 5.67
CA PHE A 171 23.94 14.33 6.58
C PHE A 171 24.66 14.70 7.89
N LEU A 172 25.83 14.14 8.17
CA LEU A 172 26.64 14.47 9.34
C LEU A 172 27.40 15.80 9.19
N ASP A 173 27.49 16.33 7.96
CA ASP A 173 28.12 17.63 7.72
C ASP A 173 27.40 18.73 8.53
N PRO A 174 28.13 19.54 9.32
CA PRO A 174 27.55 20.61 10.12
C PRO A 174 26.66 21.61 9.36
N LYS A 175 26.83 21.75 8.04
CA LYS A 175 25.96 22.59 7.20
C LYS A 175 24.49 22.16 7.21
N TRP A 176 24.19 20.90 7.57
CA TRP A 176 22.85 20.35 7.64
C TRP A 176 22.19 20.46 9.00
N LYS A 177 22.96 20.93 10.03
CA LYS A 177 22.43 21.08 11.40
C LYS A 177 21.21 22.00 11.41
N GLY A 178 20.12 21.52 12.03
CA GLY A 178 18.86 22.23 12.11
C GLY A 178 18.04 22.27 10.80
N LYS A 179 18.42 21.50 9.77
CA LYS A 179 17.69 21.44 8.48
C LYS A 179 16.95 20.12 8.27
N LEU A 180 17.09 19.18 9.21
CA LEU A 180 16.59 17.83 9.05
C LEU A 180 15.28 17.62 9.81
N VAL A 181 14.36 16.86 9.23
CA VAL A 181 13.16 16.31 9.87
C VAL A 181 13.12 14.81 9.69
N LEU A 182 12.61 14.11 10.68
CA LEU A 182 12.36 12.68 10.64
C LEU A 182 11.07 12.37 11.41
N ALA A 183 10.23 11.49 10.90
CA ALA A 183 9.14 10.98 11.70
C ALA A 183 9.69 10.12 12.85
N ASP A 184 9.06 10.21 14.02
CA ASP A 184 9.50 9.48 15.21
C ASP A 184 9.30 7.97 15.04
N PRO A 185 10.33 7.13 15.13
CA PRO A 185 10.20 5.69 14.97
C PRO A 185 9.30 5.01 16.03
N GLU A 186 9.04 5.66 17.17
CA GLU A 186 8.13 5.13 18.19
C GLU A 186 6.65 5.14 17.72
N VAL A 187 6.31 6.05 16.80
CA VAL A 187 4.94 6.21 16.30
C VAL A 187 4.83 6.06 14.77
N SER A 188 5.96 6.09 14.05
CA SER A 188 6.04 5.93 12.61
C SER A 188 6.62 4.57 12.24
N GLY A 189 5.75 3.64 11.84
CA GLY A 189 6.17 2.32 11.36
C GLY A 189 7.14 2.41 10.17
N ASN A 190 6.97 3.38 9.26
CA ASN A 190 7.87 3.57 8.13
C ASN A 190 9.29 3.94 8.57
N THR A 191 9.43 4.84 9.53
CA THR A 191 10.74 5.23 10.04
C THR A 191 11.41 4.07 10.77
N LEU A 192 10.64 3.34 11.57
CA LEU A 192 11.11 2.13 12.25
C LEU A 192 11.60 1.10 11.21
N THR A 193 10.80 0.79 10.19
CA THR A 193 11.16 -0.14 9.12
C THR A 193 12.42 0.31 8.39
N PHE A 194 12.52 1.60 8.03
CA PHE A 194 13.70 2.15 7.38
C PHE A 194 14.96 1.95 8.22
N LEU A 195 14.94 2.38 9.47
CA LEU A 195 16.11 2.31 10.34
C LEU A 195 16.53 0.86 10.62
N MET A 196 15.58 -0.01 10.91
CA MET A 196 15.87 -1.42 11.15
C MET A 196 16.39 -2.13 9.90
N ALA A 197 15.80 -1.91 8.72
CA ALA A 197 16.25 -2.50 7.47
C ALA A 197 17.66 -2.03 7.08
N MET A 198 17.93 -0.74 7.21
CA MET A 198 19.26 -0.18 6.92
C MET A 198 20.34 -0.71 7.87
N LEU A 199 20.03 -0.88 9.17
CA LEU A 199 20.94 -1.51 10.14
C LEU A 199 21.15 -3.00 9.83
N ALA A 200 20.08 -3.75 9.58
CA ALA A 200 20.14 -5.18 9.32
C ALA A 200 20.93 -5.51 8.04
N THR A 201 20.89 -4.62 7.04
CA THR A 201 21.63 -4.77 5.78
C THR A 201 23.04 -4.15 5.81
N GLY A 202 23.47 -3.62 6.97
CA GLY A 202 24.79 -2.98 7.12
C GLY A 202 24.95 -1.67 6.36
N ARG A 203 23.87 -1.07 5.87
CA ARG A 203 23.87 0.20 5.13
C ARG A 203 23.80 1.42 6.05
N LEU A 204 23.45 1.21 7.31
CA LEU A 204 23.48 2.17 8.41
C LEU A 204 24.18 1.50 9.59
N ASP A 205 24.87 2.29 10.38
CA ASP A 205 25.48 1.86 11.63
C ASP A 205 25.11 2.80 12.79
N TRP A 206 25.31 2.35 14.02
CA TRP A 206 25.00 3.14 15.21
C TRP A 206 25.86 4.39 15.33
N GLY A 207 27.11 4.36 14.85
CA GLY A 207 27.98 5.55 14.83
C GLY A 207 27.42 6.67 13.94
N THR A 208 26.82 6.29 12.80
CA THR A 208 26.10 7.25 11.93
C THR A 208 24.86 7.81 12.64
N LEU A 209 24.10 7.00 13.37
CA LEU A 209 22.96 7.48 14.17
C LEU A 209 23.39 8.42 15.29
N GLU A 210 24.48 8.14 15.99
CA GLU A 210 25.09 9.03 17.00
C GLU A 210 25.54 10.36 16.39
N GLY A 211 26.06 10.33 15.16
CA GLY A 211 26.37 11.53 14.38
C GLY A 211 25.12 12.33 14.02
N LEU A 212 24.08 11.66 13.56
CA LEU A 212 22.78 12.27 13.25
C LEU A 212 22.11 12.90 14.47
N ALA A 213 22.28 12.32 15.67
CA ALA A 213 21.76 12.90 16.91
C ALA A 213 22.33 14.28 17.22
N LYS A 214 23.50 14.63 16.67
CA LYS A 214 24.14 15.95 16.83
C LYS A 214 23.63 16.98 15.80
N GLN A 215 22.78 16.57 14.84
CA GLN A 215 22.31 17.43 13.73
C GLN A 215 21.03 18.22 14.05
N ASP A 216 20.55 18.22 15.31
CA ASP A 216 19.30 18.91 15.68
C ASP A 216 18.12 18.50 14.77
N ILE A 217 17.90 17.19 14.67
CA ILE A 217 16.79 16.65 13.87
C ILE A 217 15.47 16.98 14.59
N LEU A 218 14.52 17.55 13.81
CA LEU A 218 13.15 17.71 14.29
C LEU A 218 12.41 16.38 14.15
N PHE A 219 12.01 15.78 15.27
CA PHE A 219 11.14 14.61 15.27
C PHE A 219 9.67 15.02 15.26
N VAL A 220 8.90 14.42 14.33
CA VAL A 220 7.47 14.67 14.14
C VAL A 220 6.68 13.36 14.21
N ARG A 221 5.35 13.44 14.35
CA ARG A 221 4.51 12.25 14.57
C ARG A 221 4.49 11.25 13.40
N GLY A 222 4.65 11.74 12.16
CA GLY A 222 4.54 10.87 11.01
C GLY A 222 4.99 11.49 9.69
N ASN A 223 4.99 10.70 8.64
CA ASN A 223 5.40 11.14 7.30
C ASN A 223 4.60 12.35 6.76
N PRO A 224 3.27 12.50 7.00
CA PRO A 224 2.56 13.72 6.59
C PRO A 224 3.13 14.99 7.24
N ASP A 225 3.53 14.94 8.51
CA ASP A 225 4.17 16.08 9.18
C ASP A 225 5.58 16.32 8.63
N SER A 226 6.35 15.27 8.34
CA SER A 226 7.66 15.40 7.67
C SER A 226 7.52 16.08 6.31
N VAL A 227 6.51 15.69 5.51
CA VAL A 227 6.21 16.36 4.22
C VAL A 227 5.92 17.84 4.43
N ARG A 228 5.10 18.20 5.42
CA ARG A 228 4.75 19.58 5.72
C ARG A 228 6.00 20.42 6.08
N MET A 229 6.90 19.88 6.93
CA MET A 229 8.14 20.55 7.31
C MET A 229 9.08 20.73 6.12
N VAL A 230 9.23 19.69 5.27
CA VAL A 230 10.07 19.79 4.07
C VAL A 230 9.46 20.77 3.07
N ALA A 231 8.17 20.68 2.78
CA ALA A 231 7.50 21.53 1.81
C ALA A 231 7.49 23.01 2.22
N SER A 232 7.34 23.31 3.52
CA SER A 232 7.44 24.70 4.02
C SER A 232 8.86 25.27 3.98
N GLY A 233 9.89 24.40 3.92
CA GLY A 233 11.29 24.80 4.01
C GLY A 233 11.78 25.01 5.44
N GLU A 234 10.94 24.82 6.46
CA GLU A 234 11.33 24.92 7.88
C GLU A 234 12.43 23.91 8.22
N ARG A 235 12.27 22.68 7.74
CA ARG A 235 13.28 21.61 7.76
C ARG A 235 13.37 21.05 6.33
N ALA A 236 14.22 21.67 5.53
CA ALA A 236 14.20 21.49 4.07
C ALA A 236 14.66 20.13 3.55
N LEU A 237 15.08 19.22 4.43
CA LEU A 237 15.59 17.87 4.11
C LEU A 237 15.04 16.82 5.06
N SER A 238 14.87 15.60 4.54
CA SER A 238 14.63 14.40 5.34
C SER A 238 15.45 13.23 4.79
N PRO A 239 16.12 12.44 5.65
CA PRO A 239 16.81 11.22 5.23
C PRO A 239 15.87 10.16 4.65
N MET A 240 14.60 10.17 5.07
CA MET A 240 13.55 9.32 4.52
C MET A 240 12.15 9.92 4.71
N ILE A 241 11.32 9.79 3.72
CA ILE A 241 9.86 9.95 3.79
C ILE A 241 9.26 8.88 2.84
N SER A 242 8.08 8.35 3.16
CA SER A 242 7.43 7.41 2.24
C SER A 242 7.12 8.07 0.90
N SER A 243 7.46 7.40 -0.19
CA SER A 243 7.31 7.90 -1.56
C SER A 243 5.89 8.34 -1.86
N PHE A 244 4.88 7.60 -1.38
CA PHE A 244 3.49 7.95 -1.61
C PHE A 244 3.09 9.30 -0.98
N ASN A 245 3.63 9.64 0.20
CA ASN A 245 3.37 10.96 0.83
C ASN A 245 4.01 12.09 0.02
N ILE A 246 5.25 11.89 -0.45
CA ILE A 246 5.95 12.86 -1.29
C ILE A 246 5.20 13.07 -2.60
N MET A 247 4.84 11.99 -3.29
CA MET A 247 4.17 12.05 -4.59
C MET A 247 2.78 12.66 -4.48
N THR A 248 2.03 12.33 -3.42
CA THR A 248 0.74 12.98 -3.13
C THR A 248 0.89 14.49 -2.93
N ALA A 249 1.94 14.93 -2.24
CA ALA A 249 2.22 16.35 -2.03
C ALA A 249 2.62 17.05 -3.34
N ARG A 250 3.43 16.40 -4.19
CA ARG A 250 3.78 16.88 -5.53
C ARG A 250 2.55 17.07 -6.42
N LEU A 251 1.64 16.09 -6.44
CA LEU A 251 0.39 16.19 -7.21
C LEU A 251 -0.47 17.38 -6.76
N LYS A 252 -0.34 17.82 -5.51
CA LYS A 252 -0.98 19.03 -4.96
C LYS A 252 -0.14 20.30 -5.19
N GLY A 253 0.94 20.24 -5.97
CA GLY A 253 1.79 21.40 -6.28
C GLY A 253 2.72 21.84 -5.15
N GLN A 254 2.92 21.05 -4.10
CA GLN A 254 3.83 21.40 -3.02
C GLN A 254 5.30 21.28 -3.47
N PRO A 255 6.19 22.17 -2.99
CA PRO A 255 7.60 22.21 -3.41
C PRO A 255 8.45 21.14 -2.69
N ILE A 256 8.13 19.88 -2.90
CA ILE A 256 8.84 18.72 -2.37
C ILE A 256 9.12 17.71 -3.48
N ASP A 257 10.28 17.08 -3.44
CA ASP A 257 10.61 15.93 -4.27
C ASP A 257 11.49 14.95 -3.51
N TYR A 258 11.69 13.77 -4.07
CA TYR A 258 12.60 12.75 -3.51
C TYR A 258 13.88 12.64 -4.35
N TYR A 259 14.87 12.02 -3.74
CA TYR A 259 16.11 11.58 -4.39
C TYR A 259 16.60 10.30 -3.70
N VAL A 260 17.47 9.58 -4.40
CA VAL A 260 17.97 8.29 -3.93
C VAL A 260 19.37 8.47 -3.35
N LEU A 261 19.57 7.98 -2.14
CA LEU A 261 20.88 7.91 -1.50
C LEU A 261 21.68 6.72 -2.05
N THR A 262 22.99 6.75 -1.88
CA THR A 262 23.88 5.63 -2.28
C THR A 262 23.53 4.32 -1.58
N GLU A 263 22.99 4.40 -0.38
CA GLU A 263 22.47 3.26 0.38
C GLU A 263 21.19 2.66 -0.23
N GLY A 264 20.53 3.38 -1.14
CA GLY A 264 19.28 2.95 -1.76
C GLY A 264 18.03 3.39 -0.98
N SER A 265 16.89 2.89 -1.40
CA SER A 265 15.59 3.15 -0.79
C SER A 265 14.96 1.87 -0.25
N VAL A 266 14.62 1.84 1.02
CA VAL A 266 13.96 0.67 1.62
C VAL A 266 12.60 0.47 0.97
N VAL A 267 12.33 -0.75 0.53
CA VAL A 267 11.02 -1.18 0.02
C VAL A 267 10.13 -1.54 1.21
N VAL A 268 8.95 -1.00 1.25
CA VAL A 268 7.92 -1.39 2.22
C VAL A 268 6.88 -2.25 1.53
N GLN A 269 6.55 -3.32 2.20
CA GLN A 269 5.56 -4.30 1.79
C GLN A 269 4.35 -4.15 2.70
N SER A 270 3.16 -4.03 2.10
CA SER A 270 1.90 -4.16 2.81
C SER A 270 1.41 -5.59 2.63
N LEU A 271 1.12 -6.28 3.73
CA LEU A 271 0.88 -7.72 3.72
C LEU A 271 -0.62 -8.02 3.77
N LEU A 272 -1.12 -8.65 2.71
CA LEU A 272 -2.50 -9.12 2.54
C LEU A 272 -2.58 -10.60 2.92
N GLY A 273 -3.40 -10.95 3.89
CA GLY A 273 -3.61 -12.34 4.32
C GLY A 273 -5.08 -12.72 4.45
N LEU A 274 -5.39 -13.99 4.13
CA LEU A 274 -6.68 -14.63 4.38
C LEU A 274 -6.78 -15.00 5.85
N MET A 275 -7.84 -14.56 6.54
CA MET A 275 -8.03 -14.96 7.94
C MET A 275 -8.46 -16.44 8.02
N SER A 276 -7.93 -17.17 9.03
CA SER A 276 -8.17 -18.62 9.18
C SER A 276 -9.63 -18.96 9.50
N ASP A 277 -10.37 -18.01 9.99
CA ASP A 277 -11.77 -18.13 10.43
C ASP A 277 -12.67 -17.12 9.69
N ALA A 278 -12.28 -16.78 8.46
CA ALA A 278 -13.00 -15.87 7.59
C ALA A 278 -14.47 -16.31 7.42
N PRO A 279 -15.47 -15.44 7.71
CA PRO A 279 -16.87 -15.72 7.46
C PRO A 279 -17.18 -16.04 5.99
N HIS A 280 -16.46 -15.43 5.06
CA HIS A 280 -16.66 -15.54 3.62
C HIS A 280 -15.37 -15.98 2.91
N PRO A 281 -14.92 -17.25 3.11
CA PRO A 281 -13.58 -17.69 2.69
C PRO A 281 -13.39 -17.71 1.16
N ASN A 282 -14.43 -17.95 0.36
CA ASN A 282 -14.30 -17.91 -1.09
C ASN A 282 -14.22 -16.46 -1.62
N ALA A 283 -14.95 -15.54 -1.02
CA ALA A 283 -14.87 -14.13 -1.35
C ALA A 283 -13.52 -13.53 -0.94
N ALA A 284 -12.96 -13.96 0.19
CA ALA A 284 -11.61 -13.59 0.61
C ALA A 284 -10.52 -14.13 -0.34
N LYS A 285 -10.64 -15.40 -0.76
CA LYS A 285 -9.74 -15.98 -1.78
C LYS A 285 -9.84 -15.20 -3.10
N LEU A 286 -11.06 -14.85 -3.53
CA LEU A 286 -11.26 -14.04 -4.73
C LEU A 286 -10.57 -12.68 -4.59
N LEU A 287 -10.64 -12.03 -3.44
CA LEU A 287 -9.95 -10.77 -3.19
C LEU A 287 -8.43 -10.93 -3.30
N ILE A 288 -7.84 -12.00 -2.75
CA ILE A 288 -6.41 -12.29 -2.86
C ILE A 288 -6.03 -12.52 -4.33
N GLU A 289 -6.77 -13.38 -5.06
CA GLU A 289 -6.53 -13.63 -6.48
C GLU A 289 -6.54 -12.35 -7.33
N VAL A 290 -7.49 -11.47 -7.04
CA VAL A 290 -7.60 -10.18 -7.74
C VAL A 290 -6.42 -9.29 -7.39
N MET A 291 -6.14 -9.09 -6.10
CA MET A 291 -5.11 -8.15 -5.65
C MET A 291 -3.68 -8.62 -5.93
N THR A 292 -3.48 -9.91 -6.24
CA THR A 292 -2.17 -10.46 -6.64
C THR A 292 -2.08 -10.75 -8.14
N SER A 293 -3.09 -10.39 -8.92
CA SER A 293 -3.04 -10.58 -10.38
C SER A 293 -2.40 -9.36 -11.06
N PRO A 294 -1.57 -9.58 -12.10
CA PRO A 294 -0.85 -8.49 -12.74
C PRO A 294 -1.77 -7.43 -13.36
N GLU A 295 -2.93 -7.86 -13.87
CA GLU A 295 -3.92 -6.97 -14.49
C GLU A 295 -4.56 -6.03 -13.45
N ALA A 296 -4.91 -6.56 -12.28
CA ALA A 296 -5.53 -5.77 -11.23
C ALA A 296 -4.51 -4.90 -10.49
N GLU A 297 -3.32 -5.42 -10.18
CA GLU A 297 -2.25 -4.62 -9.57
C GLU A 297 -1.92 -3.39 -10.42
N SER A 298 -1.77 -3.55 -11.74
CA SER A 298 -1.52 -2.43 -12.64
C SER A 298 -2.69 -1.43 -12.64
N ALA A 299 -3.93 -1.91 -12.75
CA ALA A 299 -5.12 -1.05 -12.75
C ALA A 299 -5.31 -0.30 -11.43
N LEU A 300 -5.03 -0.93 -10.30
CA LEU A 300 -5.12 -0.33 -8.96
C LEU A 300 -3.99 0.67 -8.70
N SER A 301 -2.83 0.47 -9.33
CA SER A 301 -1.68 1.36 -9.24
C SER A 301 -1.75 2.56 -10.19
N GLU A 302 -2.55 2.48 -11.26
CA GLU A 302 -2.64 3.55 -12.27
C GLU A 302 -3.16 4.85 -11.64
N GLY A 303 -2.48 5.96 -11.94
CA GLY A 303 -2.74 7.24 -11.29
C GLY A 303 -2.44 7.27 -9.79
N GLY A 304 -1.91 6.16 -9.24
CA GLY A 304 -1.52 5.99 -7.85
C GLY A 304 -0.07 6.33 -7.59
N VAL A 305 0.37 5.92 -6.40
CA VAL A 305 1.70 6.23 -5.86
C VAL A 305 2.41 4.98 -5.33
N PHE A 306 1.90 3.80 -5.69
CA PHE A 306 2.40 2.48 -5.32
C PHE A 306 2.83 1.71 -6.57
N TRP A 307 3.87 0.92 -6.45
CA TRP A 307 4.34 0.03 -7.50
C TRP A 307 3.62 -1.31 -7.41
N PRO A 308 3.20 -1.90 -8.55
CA PRO A 308 2.76 -3.29 -8.58
C PRO A 308 3.86 -4.21 -8.05
N ALA A 309 3.49 -5.21 -7.28
CA ALA A 309 4.44 -6.20 -6.76
C ALA A 309 4.64 -7.38 -7.72
N HIS A 310 3.64 -7.66 -8.58
CA HIS A 310 3.71 -8.75 -9.54
C HIS A 310 4.70 -8.43 -10.68
N PRO A 311 5.68 -9.31 -10.99
CA PRO A 311 6.71 -9.03 -11.99
C PRO A 311 6.17 -8.85 -13.40
N ASP A 312 5.02 -9.46 -13.70
CA ASP A 312 4.37 -9.37 -15.02
C ASP A 312 3.35 -8.21 -15.11
N ALA A 313 3.17 -7.43 -14.04
CA ALA A 313 2.28 -6.28 -14.08
C ALA A 313 2.85 -5.21 -15.03
N PRO A 314 2.02 -4.65 -15.93
CA PRO A 314 2.45 -3.54 -16.76
C PRO A 314 2.99 -2.37 -15.93
N PRO A 315 4.06 -1.69 -16.42
CA PRO A 315 4.58 -0.52 -15.72
C PRO A 315 3.52 0.57 -15.57
N VAL A 316 3.49 1.21 -14.41
CA VAL A 316 2.62 2.37 -14.13
C VAL A 316 3.27 3.62 -14.74
N SER A 317 2.55 4.31 -15.61
CA SER A 317 3.06 5.43 -16.41
C SER A 317 3.55 6.62 -15.58
N THR A 318 2.99 6.80 -14.39
CA THR A 318 3.29 7.93 -13.48
C THR A 318 4.47 7.65 -12.53
N LEU A 319 4.99 6.41 -12.52
CA LEU A 319 6.05 5.98 -11.61
C LEU A 319 7.37 5.71 -12.35
N PRO A 320 8.53 6.05 -11.77
CA PRO A 320 9.80 5.59 -12.28
C PRO A 320 9.91 4.06 -12.14
N LYS A 321 10.85 3.44 -12.83
CA LYS A 321 11.13 2.03 -12.61
C LYS A 321 11.61 1.82 -11.17
N LEU A 322 11.08 0.81 -10.48
CA LEU A 322 11.49 0.52 -9.11
C LEU A 322 13.00 0.30 -8.99
N ALA A 323 13.62 -0.31 -10.00
CA ALA A 323 15.07 -0.52 -10.06
C ALA A 323 15.89 0.78 -9.98
N ASP A 324 15.38 1.88 -10.54
CA ASP A 324 16.06 3.19 -10.53
C ASP A 324 16.12 3.81 -9.12
N LEU A 325 15.35 3.26 -8.18
CA LEU A 325 15.31 3.68 -6.78
C LEU A 325 16.26 2.89 -5.89
N HIS A 326 17.10 2.02 -6.47
CA HIS A 326 18.04 1.15 -5.78
C HIS A 326 17.37 0.43 -4.60
N PRO A 327 16.37 -0.43 -4.85
CA PRO A 327 15.52 -0.99 -3.81
C PRO A 327 16.31 -1.83 -2.81
N VAL A 328 16.06 -1.61 -1.54
CA VAL A 328 16.59 -2.38 -0.41
C VAL A 328 15.44 -3.15 0.20
N SER A 329 15.39 -4.45 0.00
CA SER A 329 14.41 -5.30 0.65
C SER A 329 14.78 -5.48 2.12
N PRO A 330 13.87 -5.26 3.07
CA PRO A 330 14.10 -5.63 4.46
C PRO A 330 14.25 -7.15 4.56
N PRO A 331 14.91 -7.66 5.63
CA PRO A 331 14.89 -9.09 5.90
C PRO A 331 13.45 -9.62 5.99
N PRO A 332 13.22 -10.90 5.69
CA PRO A 332 11.90 -11.50 5.88
C PRO A 332 11.40 -11.27 7.31
N PRO A 333 10.11 -10.97 7.52
CA PRO A 333 9.58 -10.71 8.85
C PRO A 333 9.68 -11.94 9.75
N SER A 334 10.02 -11.72 11.01
CA SER A 334 10.16 -12.78 12.02
C SER A 334 9.43 -12.40 13.30
N PRO A 335 8.85 -13.37 14.04
CA PRO A 335 8.29 -13.13 15.37
C PRO A 335 9.31 -12.56 16.39
N ALA A 336 10.60 -12.85 16.20
CA ALA A 336 11.68 -12.29 17.02
C ALA A 336 11.83 -10.77 16.87
N ASP A 337 11.31 -10.20 15.79
CA ASP A 337 11.43 -8.76 15.51
C ASP A 337 10.73 -7.89 16.57
N VAL A 338 9.74 -8.43 17.30
CA VAL A 338 9.10 -7.70 18.40
C VAL A 338 10.12 -7.34 19.49
N GLY A 339 10.94 -8.32 19.93
CA GLY A 339 12.01 -8.07 20.88
C GLY A 339 13.08 -7.15 20.32
N ASN A 340 13.47 -7.35 19.06
CA ASN A 340 14.43 -6.52 18.34
C ASN A 340 13.94 -5.07 18.21
N VAL A 341 12.65 -4.86 17.96
CA VAL A 341 12.02 -3.52 17.91
C VAL A 341 12.12 -2.81 19.25
N GLN A 342 11.79 -3.49 20.35
CA GLN A 342 11.85 -2.89 21.68
C GLN A 342 13.28 -2.52 22.07
N GLU A 343 14.25 -3.40 21.81
CA GLU A 343 15.66 -3.13 22.06
C GLU A 343 16.16 -1.97 21.20
N PHE A 344 15.82 -1.97 19.91
CA PHE A 344 16.15 -0.87 19.00
C PHE A 344 15.61 0.47 19.52
N LEU A 345 14.32 0.56 19.87
CA LEU A 345 13.70 1.80 20.34
C LEU A 345 14.33 2.29 21.63
N LYS A 346 14.65 1.39 22.57
CA LYS A 346 15.36 1.74 23.80
C LYS A 346 16.74 2.36 23.51
N LYS A 347 17.50 1.73 22.60
CA LYS A 347 18.82 2.24 22.21
C LYS A 347 18.72 3.55 21.43
N PHE A 348 17.73 3.66 20.52
CA PHE A 348 17.47 4.88 19.76
C PHE A 348 17.17 6.06 20.69
N LYS A 349 16.29 5.89 21.69
CA LYS A 349 16.04 6.91 22.72
C LYS A 349 17.31 7.38 23.40
N THR A 350 18.14 6.44 23.82
CA THR A 350 19.41 6.75 24.50
C THR A 350 20.32 7.58 23.59
N VAL A 351 20.47 7.19 22.33
CA VAL A 351 21.33 7.88 21.35
C VAL A 351 20.86 9.30 21.05
N PHE A 352 19.54 9.49 20.93
CA PHE A 352 18.95 10.80 20.61
C PHE A 352 18.58 11.62 21.86
N GLY A 353 18.96 11.17 23.09
CA GLY A 353 18.68 11.90 24.33
C GLY A 353 17.19 12.08 24.63
N ARG A 354 16.35 11.10 24.22
CA ARG A 354 14.89 11.14 24.38
C ARG A 354 14.46 10.27 25.56
N GLN A 355 13.48 10.78 26.32
CA GLN A 355 12.89 10.06 27.46
C GLN A 355 11.72 9.16 27.04
#